data_9bbbf78c2601d9c7a68e6b99f88345af
#
_entry.id   9bbbf78c2601d9c7a68e6b99f88345af
#
_cell.length_a   1.000
_cell.length_b   1.000
_cell.length_c   1.000
_cell.angle_alpha   90.00
_cell.angle_beta   90.00
_cell.angle_gamma   90.00
#
_symmetry.space_group_name_H-M   'P 1'
#
loop_
_entity.id
_entity.type
_entity.pdbx_description
1 polymer ?
#
loop_
_entity_poly.entity_id
_entity_poly.type
_entity_poly.pdbx_seq_one_letter_code
_entity_poly.pdbx_strand_id
1 'polypeptide(L)'
;MGQVIQAGSGQNPARTAGLAAGLPASLPSITINKVCLSGLNAIATADQMIRAGEADVIVAGGMESMTNAPHLLPKSREGTKYGDATLVDSMAYDALYDQLTQQAMGALTEQCNADGLQLTREQQDAFSARSHQRAAEAWKNGVFDEEVVPVSIPQRKGDPVVVSQDEGVRGDTTAESLGKLR
;
A
#
# COMPACT_ATOMS: atom_id res chain seq x y z
N MET A 1 12.30 4.18 -3.30
CA MET A 1 11.14 3.31 -3.04
C MET A 1 10.13 4.03 -2.17
N GLY A 2 8.82 3.93 -2.49
CA GLY A 2 7.74 4.46 -1.68
C GLY A 2 7.36 3.50 -0.55
N GLN A 3 7.15 4.03 0.66
CA GLN A 3 6.59 3.30 1.79
C GLN A 3 5.97 4.29 2.77
N VAL A 4 4.79 3.99 3.27
CA VAL A 4 4.02 4.85 4.18
C VAL A 4 4.24 4.44 5.64
N ILE A 5 3.96 3.19 5.97
CA ILE A 5 4.03 2.65 7.32
C ILE A 5 5.46 2.19 7.60
N GLN A 6 6.27 3.10 8.12
CA GLN A 6 7.71 2.87 8.30
C GLN A 6 8.10 2.50 9.73
N ALA A 7 7.19 2.59 10.70
CA ALA A 7 7.48 2.24 12.09
C ALA A 7 7.90 0.76 12.20
N GLY A 8 9.08 0.51 12.75
CA GLY A 8 9.64 -0.83 12.88
C GLY A 8 10.28 -1.42 11.61
N SER A 9 10.24 -0.72 10.47
CA SER A 9 10.79 -1.21 9.19
C SER A 9 12.32 -1.01 9.03
N GLY A 10 12.98 -0.45 10.02
CA GLY A 10 14.43 -0.15 9.98
C GLY A 10 14.73 1.28 9.49
N GLN A 11 16.01 1.58 9.37
CA GLN A 11 16.49 2.95 9.10
C GLN A 11 16.10 3.46 7.71
N ASN A 12 16.24 2.62 6.70
CA ASN A 12 15.97 2.94 5.30
C ASN A 12 15.53 1.68 4.56
N PRO A 13 14.23 1.40 4.53
CA PRO A 13 13.70 0.18 3.92
C PRO A 13 14.07 0.01 2.43
N ALA A 14 14.15 1.10 1.66
CA ALA A 14 14.61 1.05 0.27
C ALA A 14 16.05 0.52 0.16
N ARG A 15 16.94 0.95 1.05
CA ARG A 15 18.31 0.48 1.07
C ARG A 15 18.40 -0.99 1.49
N THR A 16 17.64 -1.37 2.52
CA THR A 16 17.59 -2.76 2.98
C THR A 16 17.13 -3.68 1.86
N ALA A 17 16.07 -3.32 1.14
CA ALA A 17 15.58 -4.07 -0.01
C ALA A 17 16.64 -4.18 -1.13
N GLY A 18 17.29 -3.08 -1.47
CA GLY A 18 18.33 -3.07 -2.50
C GLY A 18 19.53 -3.97 -2.16
N LEU A 19 20.00 -3.90 -0.92
CA LEU A 19 21.11 -4.77 -0.47
C LEU A 19 20.70 -6.25 -0.41
N ALA A 20 19.49 -6.55 0.04
CA ALA A 20 18.97 -7.91 0.05
C ALA A 20 18.78 -8.49 -1.37
N ALA A 21 18.51 -7.65 -2.35
CA ALA A 21 18.48 -8.01 -3.76
C ALA A 21 19.86 -8.16 -4.41
N GLY A 22 20.96 -7.97 -3.66
CA GLY A 22 22.32 -8.11 -4.15
C GLY A 22 22.88 -6.86 -4.85
N LEU A 23 22.22 -5.71 -4.74
CA LEU A 23 22.74 -4.46 -5.30
C LEU A 23 23.99 -3.98 -4.50
N PRO A 24 24.94 -3.28 -5.15
CA PRO A 24 26.18 -2.88 -4.50
C PRO A 24 25.93 -1.90 -3.35
N ALA A 25 26.76 -2.00 -2.30
CA ALA A 25 26.65 -1.14 -1.11
C ALA A 25 26.89 0.36 -1.41
N SER A 26 27.53 0.68 -2.54
CA SER A 26 27.70 2.05 -3.01
C SER A 26 26.45 2.69 -3.60
N LEU A 27 25.36 1.90 -3.83
CA LEU A 27 24.12 2.41 -4.40
C LEU A 27 23.41 3.36 -3.42
N PRO A 28 23.16 4.62 -3.80
CA PRO A 28 22.29 5.52 -3.02
C PRO A 28 20.86 4.99 -2.98
N SER A 29 20.19 5.15 -1.86
CA SER A 29 18.81 4.69 -1.71
C SER A 29 18.00 5.67 -0.90
N ILE A 30 16.78 5.92 -1.32
CA ILE A 30 15.83 6.85 -0.66
C ILE A 30 14.50 6.14 -0.45
N THR A 31 13.95 6.23 0.77
CA THR A 31 12.58 5.87 1.06
C THR A 31 11.73 7.13 1.08
N ILE A 32 10.65 7.15 0.30
CA ILE A 32 9.76 8.30 0.10
C ILE A 32 8.42 8.01 0.74
N ASN A 33 7.90 8.97 1.52
CA ASN A 33 6.52 8.95 2.00
C ASN A 33 5.74 10.15 1.45
N LYS A 34 4.74 9.88 0.65
CA LYS A 34 3.72 10.80 0.17
C LYS A 34 2.35 10.12 0.24
N VAL A 35 2.09 9.42 1.34
CA VAL A 35 0.91 8.60 1.60
C VAL A 35 0.64 7.66 0.40
N CYS A 36 -0.59 7.49 -0.05
CA CYS A 36 -0.95 6.57 -1.14
C CYS A 36 -0.24 6.87 -2.47
N LEU A 37 0.34 8.06 -2.64
CA LEU A 37 1.09 8.46 -3.84
C LEU A 37 2.58 8.10 -3.78
N SER A 38 3.06 7.47 -2.71
CA SER A 38 4.51 7.27 -2.47
C SER A 38 5.22 6.52 -3.61
N GLY A 39 4.62 5.45 -4.11
CA GLY A 39 5.17 4.68 -5.23
C GLY A 39 5.24 5.49 -6.53
N LEU A 40 4.15 6.15 -6.91
CA LEU A 40 4.11 7.02 -8.08
C LEU A 40 5.06 8.21 -7.94
N ASN A 41 5.17 8.79 -6.75
CA ASN A 41 6.12 9.88 -6.49
C ASN A 41 7.58 9.41 -6.60
N ALA A 42 7.88 8.17 -6.22
CA ALA A 42 9.22 7.60 -6.41
C ALA A 42 9.58 7.51 -7.90
N ILE A 43 8.62 7.11 -8.76
CA ILE A 43 8.79 7.05 -10.22
C ILE A 43 8.99 8.46 -10.80
N ALA A 44 8.15 9.42 -10.40
CA ALA A 44 8.26 10.80 -10.87
C ALA A 44 9.60 11.45 -10.44
N THR A 45 10.07 11.15 -9.22
CA THR A 45 11.37 11.62 -8.74
C THR A 45 12.51 11.00 -9.54
N ALA A 46 12.43 9.71 -9.87
CA ALA A 46 13.42 9.02 -10.69
C ALA A 46 13.52 9.64 -12.09
N ASP A 47 12.39 9.94 -12.74
CA ASP A 47 12.36 10.63 -14.03
C ASP A 47 13.05 12.01 -13.95
N GLN A 48 12.78 12.78 -12.90
CA GLN A 48 13.40 14.09 -12.68
C GLN A 48 14.92 13.99 -12.50
N MET A 49 15.40 13.05 -11.70
CA MET A 49 16.84 12.84 -11.45
C MET A 49 17.59 12.40 -12.71
N ILE A 50 16.99 11.52 -13.52
CA ILE A 50 17.56 11.11 -14.81
C ILE A 50 17.64 12.29 -15.76
N ARG A 51 16.57 13.07 -15.88
CA ARG A 51 16.55 14.29 -16.74
C ARG A 51 17.54 15.37 -16.27
N ALA A 52 17.77 15.46 -14.97
CA ALA A 52 18.77 16.38 -14.41
C ALA A 52 20.21 15.89 -14.57
N GLY A 53 20.43 14.67 -15.05
CA GLY A 53 21.78 14.08 -15.22
C GLY A 53 22.41 13.64 -13.89
N GLU A 54 21.62 13.46 -12.84
CA GLU A 54 22.10 12.98 -11.53
C GLU A 54 22.29 11.46 -11.50
N ALA A 55 21.61 10.74 -12.38
CA ALA A 55 21.69 9.29 -12.52
C ALA A 55 21.29 8.84 -13.92
N ASP A 56 21.88 7.74 -14.39
CA ASP A 56 21.54 7.13 -15.69
C ASP A 56 20.45 6.07 -15.59
N VAL A 57 20.40 5.35 -14.45
CA VAL A 57 19.46 4.28 -14.19
C VAL A 57 18.97 4.35 -12.74
N ILE A 58 17.67 4.27 -12.54
CA ILE A 58 17.04 4.27 -11.21
C ILE A 58 15.99 3.18 -11.12
N VAL A 59 16.03 2.38 -10.07
CA VAL A 59 14.96 1.44 -9.70
C VAL A 59 13.97 2.17 -8.81
N ALA A 60 12.75 2.36 -9.28
CA ALA A 60 11.69 3.06 -8.56
C ALA A 60 10.45 2.17 -8.40
N GLY A 61 9.72 2.31 -7.30
CA GLY A 61 8.51 1.57 -7.02
C GLY A 61 8.02 1.82 -5.60
N GLY A 62 7.21 0.91 -5.08
CA GLY A 62 6.70 0.95 -3.71
C GLY A 62 6.65 -0.43 -3.08
N MET A 63 6.63 -0.46 -1.76
CA MET A 63 6.43 -1.65 -0.95
C MET A 63 5.69 -1.28 0.32
N GLU A 64 4.81 -2.14 0.78
CA GLU A 64 4.04 -1.93 2.01
C GLU A 64 3.66 -3.26 2.65
N SER A 65 3.63 -3.32 3.96
CA SER A 65 3.10 -4.47 4.70
C SER A 65 2.14 -3.99 5.78
N MET A 66 0.85 -4.09 5.52
CA MET A 66 -0.19 -3.75 6.47
C MET A 66 -0.19 -4.70 7.67
N THR A 67 0.05 -5.99 7.43
CA THR A 67 0.07 -7.03 8.49
C THR A 67 1.18 -6.79 9.53
N ASN A 68 2.31 -6.22 9.10
CA ASN A 68 3.44 -5.94 9.99
C ASN A 68 3.42 -4.53 10.60
N ALA A 69 2.37 -3.74 10.35
CA ALA A 69 2.20 -2.44 10.98
C ALA A 69 2.11 -2.59 12.52
N PRO A 70 3.01 -1.97 13.30
CA PRO A 70 3.00 -2.13 14.74
C PRO A 70 1.95 -1.24 15.41
N HIS A 71 1.55 -1.64 16.63
CA HIS A 71 0.92 -0.71 17.55
C HIS A 71 1.99 0.09 18.31
N LEU A 72 1.80 1.38 18.42
CA LEU A 72 2.73 2.32 19.02
C LEU A 72 2.29 2.67 20.45
N LEU A 73 3.24 2.77 21.36
CA LEU A 73 3.02 3.31 22.69
C LEU A 73 3.59 4.73 22.75
N PRO A 74 2.78 5.78 22.49
CA PRO A 74 3.23 7.18 22.58
C PRO A 74 3.69 7.52 24.01
N LYS A 75 4.66 8.41 24.11
CA LYS A 75 5.22 8.90 25.39
C LYS A 75 5.88 7.82 26.27
N SER A 76 6.14 6.63 25.72
CA SER A 76 6.76 5.53 26.47
C SER A 76 8.13 5.87 27.04
N ARG A 77 8.87 6.81 26.42
CA ARG A 77 10.19 7.28 26.91
C ARG A 77 10.11 8.08 28.21
N GLU A 78 8.96 8.67 28.49
CA GLU A 78 8.70 9.40 29.75
C GLU A 78 8.24 8.45 30.88
N GLY A 79 7.93 7.19 30.51
CA GLY A 79 7.39 6.17 31.42
C GLY A 79 5.90 6.34 31.69
N THR A 80 5.27 5.24 32.08
CA THR A 80 3.87 5.21 32.54
C THR A 80 3.88 5.15 34.05
N LYS A 81 3.44 6.24 34.70
CA LYS A 81 3.52 6.36 36.16
C LYS A 81 2.33 5.66 36.86
N TYR A 82 1.11 6.00 36.46
CA TYR A 82 -0.11 5.47 37.06
C TYR A 82 -1.26 5.55 36.06
N GLY A 83 -2.11 4.51 36.00
CA GLY A 83 -3.25 4.43 35.10
C GLY A 83 -2.92 3.69 33.79
N ASP A 84 -3.89 3.68 32.89
CA ASP A 84 -3.83 2.94 31.63
C ASP A 84 -2.92 3.61 30.61
N ALA A 85 -2.43 2.82 29.65
CA ALA A 85 -1.72 3.27 28.45
C ALA A 85 -2.49 2.85 27.20
N THR A 86 -2.64 3.76 26.27
CA THR A 86 -3.29 3.49 24.97
C THR A 86 -2.24 3.12 23.94
N LEU A 87 -2.47 2.02 23.22
CA LEU A 87 -1.72 1.66 22.02
C LEU A 87 -2.40 2.25 20.80
N VAL A 88 -1.61 2.88 19.94
CA VAL A 88 -2.06 3.51 18.69
C VAL A 88 -1.72 2.59 17.52
N ASP A 89 -2.71 2.21 16.72
CA ASP A 89 -2.50 1.48 15.49
C ASP A 89 -1.82 2.39 14.45
N SER A 90 -0.57 2.09 14.10
CA SER A 90 0.19 2.89 13.14
C SER A 90 -0.39 2.82 11.73
N MET A 91 -1.04 1.73 11.35
CA MET A 91 -1.70 1.61 10.05
C MET A 91 -2.83 2.62 9.92
N ALA A 92 -3.67 2.73 10.96
CA ALA A 92 -4.76 3.70 10.98
C ALA A 92 -4.22 5.13 11.09
N TYR A 93 -3.36 5.39 12.08
CA TYR A 93 -2.91 6.72 12.45
C TYR A 93 -2.00 7.38 11.40
N ASP A 94 -1.04 6.63 10.85
CA ASP A 94 -0.05 7.19 9.92
C ASP A 94 -0.49 7.12 8.45
N ALA A 95 -1.49 6.27 8.11
CA ALA A 95 -1.84 6.03 6.71
C ALA A 95 -3.32 6.26 6.36
N LEU A 96 -4.28 5.90 7.23
CA LEU A 96 -5.70 5.80 6.85
C LEU A 96 -6.61 6.83 7.55
N TYR A 97 -6.06 7.62 8.44
CA TYR A 97 -6.81 8.60 9.23
C TYR A 97 -6.28 10.00 8.97
N ASP A 98 -7.14 10.90 8.54
CA ASP A 98 -6.75 12.30 8.31
C ASP A 98 -6.60 13.05 9.62
N GLN A 99 -5.40 13.58 9.84
CA GLN A 99 -5.06 14.28 11.10
C GLN A 99 -5.66 15.67 11.19
N LEU A 100 -6.07 16.27 10.08
CA LEU A 100 -6.67 17.61 10.07
C LEU A 100 -8.16 17.55 10.40
N THR A 101 -8.89 16.67 9.78
CA THR A 101 -10.35 16.53 9.95
C THR A 101 -10.71 15.49 11.02
N GLN A 102 -9.74 14.68 11.48
CA GLN A 102 -9.94 13.59 12.44
C GLN A 102 -10.93 12.54 11.93
N GLN A 103 -10.85 12.20 10.64
CA GLN A 103 -11.74 11.26 9.98
C GLN A 103 -10.96 10.18 9.21
N ALA A 104 -11.57 9.00 9.10
CA ALA A 104 -11.06 7.95 8.22
C ALA A 104 -11.23 8.35 6.74
N MET A 105 -10.33 7.86 5.86
CA MET A 105 -10.36 8.17 4.43
C MET A 105 -11.71 7.86 3.77
N GLY A 106 -12.39 6.77 4.16
CA GLY A 106 -13.72 6.44 3.65
C GLY A 106 -14.76 7.51 3.96
N ALA A 107 -14.80 8.00 5.19
CA ALA A 107 -15.72 9.07 5.60
C ALA A 107 -15.48 10.37 4.84
N LEU A 108 -14.21 10.74 4.64
CA LEU A 108 -13.85 11.91 3.83
C LEU A 108 -14.26 11.75 2.36
N THR A 109 -14.08 10.57 1.80
CA THR A 109 -14.50 10.28 0.42
C THR A 109 -16.01 10.42 0.26
N GLU A 110 -16.79 9.92 1.22
CA GLU A 110 -18.27 10.10 1.22
C GLU A 110 -18.65 11.57 1.34
N GLN A 111 -17.99 12.32 2.20
CA GLN A 111 -18.23 13.76 2.32
C GLN A 111 -17.91 14.50 1.01
N CYS A 112 -16.74 14.24 0.41
CA CYS A 112 -16.38 14.83 -0.89
C CYS A 112 -17.37 14.45 -1.99
N ASN A 113 -17.91 13.23 -1.96
CA ASN A 113 -18.93 12.80 -2.90
C ASN A 113 -20.23 13.58 -2.69
N ALA A 114 -20.69 13.74 -1.45
CA ALA A 114 -21.90 14.47 -1.10
C ALA A 114 -21.79 15.96 -1.47
N ASP A 115 -20.64 16.58 -1.21
CA ASP A 115 -20.42 18.02 -1.40
C ASP A 115 -20.12 18.41 -2.87
N GLY A 116 -19.65 17.47 -3.70
CA GLY A 116 -19.18 17.81 -5.05
C GLY A 116 -19.58 16.84 -6.15
N LEU A 117 -19.11 15.60 -6.10
CA LEU A 117 -19.24 14.65 -7.21
C LEU A 117 -20.64 14.11 -7.39
N GLN A 118 -21.38 13.92 -6.29
CA GLN A 118 -22.76 13.42 -6.26
C GLN A 118 -22.97 12.10 -7.03
N LEU A 119 -21.97 11.21 -6.98
CA LEU A 119 -22.08 9.87 -7.56
C LEU A 119 -23.09 9.05 -6.79
N THR A 120 -24.04 8.45 -7.50
CA THR A 120 -25.03 7.58 -6.86
C THR A 120 -24.43 6.25 -6.45
N ARG A 121 -25.10 5.53 -5.54
CA ARG A 121 -24.69 4.20 -5.13
C ARG A 121 -24.65 3.23 -6.32
N GLU A 122 -25.60 3.31 -7.21
CA GLU A 122 -25.68 2.48 -8.42
C GLU A 122 -24.50 2.72 -9.37
N GLN A 123 -24.08 3.97 -9.52
CA GLN A 123 -22.89 4.32 -10.32
C GLN A 123 -21.60 3.73 -9.70
N GLN A 124 -21.47 3.83 -8.38
CA GLN A 124 -20.33 3.29 -7.64
C GLN A 124 -20.29 1.76 -7.74
N ASP A 125 -21.44 1.09 -7.53
CA ASP A 125 -21.55 -0.36 -7.60
C ASP A 125 -21.28 -0.89 -9.03
N ALA A 126 -21.80 -0.24 -10.05
CA ALA A 126 -21.53 -0.59 -11.45
C ALA A 126 -20.05 -0.45 -11.82
N PHE A 127 -19.41 0.63 -11.36
CA PHE A 127 -17.97 0.85 -11.57
C PHE A 127 -17.13 -0.23 -10.87
N SER A 128 -17.43 -0.52 -9.61
CA SER A 128 -16.71 -1.49 -8.80
C SER A 128 -16.85 -2.92 -9.35
N ALA A 129 -18.07 -3.32 -9.73
CA ALA A 129 -18.30 -4.62 -10.36
C ALA A 129 -17.50 -4.76 -11.65
N ARG A 130 -17.53 -3.77 -12.52
CA ARG A 130 -16.75 -3.75 -13.76
C ARG A 130 -15.25 -3.83 -13.51
N SER A 131 -14.74 -3.15 -12.48
CA SER A 131 -13.33 -3.18 -12.10
C SER A 131 -12.88 -4.59 -11.72
N HIS A 132 -13.62 -5.29 -10.86
CA HIS A 132 -13.36 -6.67 -10.50
C HIS A 132 -13.41 -7.63 -11.68
N GLN A 133 -14.44 -7.51 -12.53
CA GLN A 133 -14.62 -8.36 -13.71
C GLN A 133 -13.46 -8.19 -14.72
N ARG A 134 -13.04 -6.95 -14.98
CA ARG A 134 -11.90 -6.67 -15.86
C ARG A 134 -10.58 -7.23 -15.31
N ALA A 135 -10.34 -7.07 -14.01
CA ALA A 135 -9.17 -7.63 -13.37
C ALA A 135 -9.16 -9.17 -13.45
N ALA A 136 -10.28 -9.82 -13.18
CA ALA A 136 -10.40 -11.28 -13.28
C ALA A 136 -10.19 -11.77 -14.72
N GLU A 137 -10.74 -11.08 -15.72
CA GLU A 137 -10.52 -11.40 -17.12
C GLU A 137 -9.04 -11.22 -17.53
N ALA A 138 -8.40 -10.13 -17.08
CA ALA A 138 -6.99 -9.90 -17.33
C ALA A 138 -6.10 -11.02 -16.75
N TRP A 139 -6.36 -11.46 -15.52
CA TRP A 139 -5.69 -12.62 -14.92
C TRP A 139 -5.90 -13.88 -15.73
N LYS A 140 -7.15 -14.18 -16.12
CA LYS A 140 -7.49 -15.36 -16.92
C LYS A 140 -6.80 -15.38 -18.28
N ASN A 141 -6.59 -14.22 -18.88
CA ASN A 141 -5.98 -14.07 -20.20
C ASN A 141 -4.44 -13.92 -20.14
N GLY A 142 -3.83 -14.06 -18.96
CA GLY A 142 -2.36 -13.99 -18.79
C GLY A 142 -1.77 -12.58 -18.98
N VAL A 143 -2.57 -11.52 -18.88
CA VAL A 143 -2.10 -10.14 -19.10
C VAL A 143 -0.97 -9.76 -18.13
N PHE A 144 -0.96 -10.33 -16.93
CA PHE A 144 0.03 -10.04 -15.88
C PHE A 144 1.20 -11.01 -15.81
N ASP A 145 1.28 -12.03 -16.70
CA ASP A 145 2.27 -13.09 -16.60
C ASP A 145 3.72 -12.58 -16.70
N GLU A 146 3.95 -11.51 -17.46
CA GLU A 146 5.27 -10.87 -17.59
C GLU A 146 5.62 -9.94 -16.42
N GLU A 147 4.64 -9.54 -15.61
CA GLU A 147 4.82 -8.56 -14.53
C GLU A 147 4.92 -9.24 -13.16
N VAL A 148 4.26 -10.37 -12.97
CA VAL A 148 4.14 -11.04 -11.67
C VAL A 148 5.30 -11.97 -11.41
N VAL A 149 5.99 -11.73 -10.28
CA VAL A 149 7.03 -12.61 -9.76
C VAL A 149 6.44 -13.42 -8.61
N PRO A 150 6.35 -14.77 -8.72
CA PRO A 150 5.87 -15.61 -7.64
C PRO A 150 6.75 -15.54 -6.41
N VAL A 151 6.13 -15.45 -5.22
CA VAL A 151 6.82 -15.44 -3.93
C VAL A 151 6.58 -16.75 -3.21
N SER A 152 7.66 -17.49 -2.93
CA SER A 152 7.62 -18.73 -2.15
C SER A 152 7.73 -18.42 -0.66
N ILE A 153 6.71 -18.77 0.10
CA ILE A 153 6.67 -18.58 1.55
C ILE A 153 6.99 -19.92 2.24
N PRO A 154 8.17 -20.03 2.89
CA PRO A 154 8.55 -21.25 3.60
C PRO A 154 7.53 -21.63 4.67
N GLN A 155 7.17 -22.91 4.74
CA GLN A 155 6.29 -23.44 5.77
C GLN A 155 7.10 -24.14 6.85
N ARG A 156 6.58 -24.19 8.07
CA ARG A 156 7.21 -24.93 9.17
C ARG A 156 7.28 -26.44 8.88
N LYS A 157 6.30 -26.95 8.15
CA LYS A 157 6.23 -28.35 7.68
C LYS A 157 5.59 -28.38 6.29
N GLY A 158 6.07 -29.25 5.41
CA GLY A 158 5.58 -29.39 4.04
C GLY A 158 6.25 -28.44 3.04
N ASP A 159 5.68 -28.36 1.85
CA ASP A 159 6.19 -27.53 0.76
C ASP A 159 5.88 -26.06 0.99
N PRO A 160 6.70 -25.14 0.42
CA PRO A 160 6.42 -23.71 0.48
C PRO A 160 5.07 -23.37 -0.16
N VAL A 161 4.37 -22.39 0.43
CA VAL A 161 3.20 -21.79 -0.22
C VAL A 161 3.67 -20.77 -1.25
N VAL A 162 3.25 -20.92 -2.49
CA VAL A 162 3.59 -19.98 -3.58
C VAL A 162 2.45 -18.98 -3.74
N VAL A 163 2.76 -17.70 -3.55
CA VAL A 163 1.84 -16.59 -3.80
C VAL A 163 2.19 -15.99 -5.15
N SER A 164 1.28 -16.08 -6.10
CA SER A 164 1.49 -15.63 -7.48
C SER A 164 0.32 -14.85 -8.05
N GLN A 165 -0.73 -14.60 -7.26
CA GLN A 165 -1.94 -13.93 -7.71
C GLN A 165 -2.44 -12.96 -6.63
N ASP A 166 -3.00 -11.85 -7.07
CA ASP A 166 -3.68 -10.89 -6.21
C ASP A 166 -4.97 -11.51 -5.65
N GLU A 167 -5.06 -11.63 -4.32
CA GLU A 167 -6.21 -12.21 -3.63
C GLU A 167 -7.43 -11.27 -3.54
N GLY A 168 -7.26 -9.98 -3.84
CA GLY A 168 -8.31 -8.98 -3.78
C GLY A 168 -9.31 -9.03 -4.93
N VAL A 169 -8.98 -9.72 -6.01
CA VAL A 169 -9.83 -9.79 -7.21
C VAL A 169 -10.98 -10.78 -7.05
N ARG A 170 -12.21 -10.29 -7.22
CA ARG A 170 -13.46 -11.06 -7.11
C ARG A 170 -14.25 -10.96 -8.40
N GLY A 171 -13.98 -11.83 -9.36
CA GLY A 171 -14.56 -11.80 -10.70
C GLY A 171 -16.07 -12.07 -10.76
N ASP A 172 -16.64 -12.65 -9.72
CA ASP A 172 -18.08 -12.90 -9.54
C ASP A 172 -18.86 -11.70 -8.98
N THR A 173 -18.18 -10.59 -8.72
CA THR A 173 -18.80 -9.36 -8.20
C THR A 173 -19.77 -8.77 -9.23
N THR A 174 -20.98 -8.45 -8.80
CA THR A 174 -22.00 -7.77 -9.59
C THR A 174 -22.52 -6.53 -8.88
N ALA A 175 -23.09 -5.59 -9.62
CA ALA A 175 -23.74 -4.42 -9.02
C ALA A 175 -24.87 -4.82 -8.05
N GLU A 176 -25.60 -5.90 -8.36
CA GLU A 176 -26.64 -6.44 -7.47
C GLU A 176 -26.05 -6.98 -6.16
N SER A 177 -24.92 -7.70 -6.21
CA SER A 177 -24.26 -8.22 -5.00
C SER A 177 -23.72 -7.09 -4.12
N LEU A 178 -23.16 -6.03 -4.74
CA LEU A 178 -22.69 -4.83 -4.05
C LEU A 178 -23.81 -4.03 -3.41
N GLY A 179 -24.94 -3.88 -4.10
CA GLY A 179 -26.12 -3.17 -3.59
C GLY A 179 -26.72 -3.77 -2.31
N LYS A 180 -26.36 -5.01 -1.96
CA LYS A 180 -26.76 -5.68 -0.70
C LYS A 180 -25.83 -5.32 0.49
N LEU A 181 -24.69 -4.72 0.21
CA LEU A 181 -23.74 -4.25 1.24
C LEU A 181 -24.26 -2.96 1.89
N ARG A 182 -23.96 -2.80 3.20
CA ARG A 182 -24.32 -1.60 3.97
C ARG A 182 -23.28 -0.51 3.80
#